data_a81c5b4bcce1cd82d6a0791abcedc232
#
_entry.id   a81c5b4bcce1cd82d6a0791abcedc232
#
_cell.length_a   1.000
_cell.length_b   1.000
_cell.length_c   1.000
_cell.angle_alpha   90.00
_cell.angle_beta   90.00
_cell.angle_gamma   90.00
#
_symmetry.space_group_name_H-M   'P 1'
#
loop_
_entity.id
_entity.type
_entity.pdbx_description
1 polymer ?
#
loop_
_entity_poly.entity_id
_entity_poly.type
_entity_poly.pdbx_seq_one_letter_code
_entity_poly.pdbx_strand_id
1 'polypeptide(L)'
;FLGKDEARTPPASNFGARFLLLFVFATIPAGITAKTKYGDILANVDLLHGSSESLLTVSNFLFAFGFAAALADATATNGGGSVMRGDGDGANDEERDAAAAGSGCAALAFAGQSAGLASALHEPSNALSVPTWAVHVSSVTEWSVAMRLVWVYAGVSGNGGWRNLSFAMAPFL
;
A
#
# COMPACT_ATOMS: atom_id res chain seq x y z
N PHE A 1 -7.36 9.64 14.22
CA PHE A 1 -8.52 9.53 13.33
C PHE A 1 -8.88 8.06 13.11
N LEU A 2 -7.98 7.24 12.55
CA LEU A 2 -8.26 5.84 12.17
C LEU A 2 -8.74 4.93 13.32
N GLY A 3 -8.38 5.20 14.55
CA GLY A 3 -8.77 4.42 15.73
C GLY A 3 -10.06 4.89 16.41
N LYS A 4 -10.78 5.85 15.85
CA LYS A 4 -12.04 6.34 16.43
C LYS A 4 -13.22 5.58 15.84
N ASP A 5 -14.19 5.20 16.67
CA ASP A 5 -15.40 4.48 16.24
C ASP A 5 -16.21 5.28 15.21
N GLU A 6 -16.20 6.61 15.32
CA GLU A 6 -16.85 7.53 14.38
C GLU A 6 -16.28 7.47 12.96
N ALA A 7 -15.01 7.05 12.81
CA ALA A 7 -14.36 6.94 11.51
C ALA A 7 -14.84 5.73 10.72
N ARG A 8 -15.36 4.70 11.40
CA ARG A 8 -15.76 3.42 10.79
C ARG A 8 -14.64 2.81 9.93
N THR A 9 -13.40 2.89 10.41
CA THR A 9 -12.24 2.38 9.68
C THR A 9 -12.33 0.88 9.52
N PRO A 10 -12.17 0.33 8.30
CA PRO A 10 -12.13 -1.12 8.11
C PRO A 10 -11.02 -1.76 8.96
N PRO A 11 -11.28 -2.92 9.63
CA PRO A 11 -10.30 -3.52 10.55
C PRO A 11 -8.94 -3.82 9.92
N ALA A 12 -8.92 -4.35 8.69
CA ALA A 12 -7.69 -4.63 7.96
C ALA A 12 -6.92 -3.35 7.61
N SER A 13 -7.61 -2.26 7.23
CA SER A 13 -6.97 -0.96 7.00
C SER A 13 -6.38 -0.37 8.28
N ASN A 14 -7.08 -0.52 9.42
CA ASN A 14 -6.55 -0.09 10.72
C ASN A 14 -5.30 -0.90 11.10
N PHE A 15 -5.31 -2.21 10.84
CA PHE A 15 -4.14 -3.06 11.05
C PHE A 15 -2.98 -2.64 10.13
N GLY A 16 -3.22 -2.42 8.84
CA GLY A 16 -2.21 -1.96 7.89
C GLY A 16 -1.59 -0.62 8.30
N ALA A 17 -2.40 0.34 8.74
CA ALA A 17 -1.91 1.61 9.25
C ALA A 17 -1.04 1.48 10.51
N ARG A 18 -1.34 0.52 11.39
CA ARG A 18 -0.49 0.20 12.55
C ARG A 18 0.78 -0.54 12.13
N PHE A 19 0.68 -1.42 11.13
CA PHE A 19 1.82 -2.15 10.58
C PHE A 19 2.86 -1.21 9.97
N LEU A 20 2.44 -0.04 9.48
CA LEU A 20 3.35 1.01 9.02
C LEU A 20 4.36 1.43 10.10
N LEU A 21 4.00 1.36 11.38
CA LEU A 21 4.93 1.63 12.47
C LEU A 21 6.10 0.63 12.50
N LEU A 22 5.85 -0.63 12.10
CA LEU A 22 6.93 -1.63 11.99
C LEU A 22 7.94 -1.21 10.93
N PHE A 23 7.48 -0.71 9.77
CA PHE A 23 8.37 -0.14 8.76
C PHE A 23 9.19 1.02 9.33
N VAL A 24 8.55 1.99 9.98
CA VAL A 24 9.25 3.16 10.58
C VAL A 24 10.31 2.71 11.58
N PHE A 25 9.98 1.78 12.49
CA PHE A 25 10.96 1.29 13.47
C PHE A 25 12.05 0.42 12.86
N ALA A 26 11.78 -0.31 11.77
CA ALA A 26 12.79 -1.11 11.07
C ALA A 26 13.77 -0.26 10.27
N THR A 27 13.36 0.88 9.74
CA THR A 27 14.24 1.79 8.99
C THR A 27 15.31 2.43 9.86
N ILE A 28 15.07 2.59 11.17
CA ILE A 28 16.06 3.16 12.09
C ILE A 28 17.32 2.28 12.19
N PRO A 29 17.25 0.99 12.59
CA PRO A 29 18.43 0.13 12.63
C PRO A 29 19.02 -0.13 11.24
N ALA A 30 18.19 -0.18 10.19
CA ALA A 30 18.68 -0.30 8.82
C ALA A 30 19.54 0.92 8.42
N GLY A 31 19.11 2.14 8.73
CA GLY A 31 19.88 3.35 8.49
C GLY A 31 21.18 3.41 9.30
N ILE A 32 21.16 2.99 10.57
CA ILE A 32 22.37 2.87 11.40
C ILE A 32 23.33 1.85 10.79
N THR A 33 22.83 0.70 10.34
CA THR A 33 23.63 -0.35 9.70
C THR A 33 24.24 0.13 8.38
N ALA A 34 23.46 0.82 7.55
CA ALA A 34 23.96 1.44 6.32
C ALA A 34 25.14 2.38 6.61
N LYS A 35 24.99 3.25 7.62
CA LYS A 35 26.04 4.20 7.97
C LYS A 35 27.27 3.55 8.58
N THR A 36 27.10 2.57 9.47
CA THR A 36 28.22 1.97 10.22
C THR A 36 28.97 0.89 9.45
N LYS A 37 28.27 0.06 8.67
CA LYS A 37 28.89 -1.05 7.92
C LYS A 37 29.27 -0.67 6.49
N TYR A 38 28.47 0.16 5.84
CA TYR A 38 28.65 0.51 4.43
C TYR A 38 29.19 1.92 4.22
N GLY A 39 29.21 2.75 5.28
CA GLY A 39 29.70 4.14 5.21
C GLY A 39 28.78 5.10 4.46
N ASP A 40 27.58 4.65 4.07
CA ASP A 40 26.66 5.34 3.19
C ASP A 40 25.26 5.53 3.82
N ILE A 41 24.36 6.19 3.12
CA ILE A 41 22.96 6.36 3.54
C ILE A 41 22.13 5.12 3.14
N LEU A 42 21.01 4.90 3.82
CA LEU A 42 20.13 3.75 3.58
C LEU A 42 19.69 3.64 2.11
N ALA A 43 19.40 4.77 1.47
CA ALA A 43 18.96 4.82 0.08
C ALA A 43 19.98 4.29 -0.94
N ASN A 44 21.27 4.28 -0.59
CA ASN A 44 22.35 3.82 -1.44
C ASN A 44 22.78 2.37 -1.16
N VAL A 45 22.19 1.73 -0.14
CA VAL A 45 22.46 0.33 0.19
C VAL A 45 21.27 -0.50 -0.24
N ASP A 46 21.33 -1.03 -1.47
CA ASP A 46 20.22 -1.64 -2.19
C ASP A 46 19.46 -2.69 -1.35
N LEU A 47 20.15 -3.65 -0.75
CA LEU A 47 19.53 -4.68 0.06
C LEU A 47 18.77 -4.13 1.27
N LEU A 48 19.35 -3.15 1.99
CA LEU A 48 18.70 -2.55 3.15
C LEU A 48 17.54 -1.65 2.74
N HIS A 49 17.70 -0.93 1.64
CA HIS A 49 16.65 -0.11 1.06
C HIS A 49 15.46 -0.95 0.63
N GLY A 50 15.67 -1.92 -0.26
CA GLY A 50 14.63 -2.81 -0.77
C GLY A 50 13.92 -3.62 0.32
N SER A 51 14.66 -4.15 1.31
CA SER A 51 14.06 -4.87 2.44
C SER A 51 13.19 -3.96 3.33
N SER A 52 13.59 -2.72 3.52
CA SER A 52 12.79 -1.74 4.26
C SER A 52 11.52 -1.38 3.48
N GLU A 53 11.63 -1.10 2.20
CA GLU A 53 10.47 -0.78 1.35
C GLU A 53 9.48 -1.93 1.22
N SER A 54 9.91 -3.19 1.33
CA SER A 54 8.99 -4.33 1.32
C SER A 54 8.00 -4.31 2.48
N LEU A 55 8.41 -3.83 3.65
CA LEU A 55 7.50 -3.63 4.78
C LEU A 55 6.48 -2.53 4.50
N LEU A 56 6.90 -1.48 3.81
CA LEU A 56 6.00 -0.41 3.37
C LEU A 56 4.97 -0.95 2.37
N THR A 57 5.40 -1.73 1.38
CA THR A 57 4.53 -2.41 0.40
C THR A 57 3.48 -3.29 1.09
N VAL A 58 3.88 -4.12 2.05
CA VAL A 58 2.93 -4.94 2.83
C VAL A 58 1.94 -4.07 3.59
N SER A 59 2.40 -2.98 4.20
CA SER A 59 1.53 -2.03 4.90
C SER A 59 0.50 -1.39 3.98
N ASN A 60 0.95 -0.90 2.82
CA ASN A 60 0.10 -0.27 1.82
C ASN A 60 -0.95 -1.25 1.28
N PHE A 61 -0.52 -2.49 1.01
CA PHE A 61 -1.43 -3.55 0.56
C PHE A 61 -2.53 -3.84 1.59
N LEU A 62 -2.16 -4.05 2.86
CA LEU A 62 -3.13 -4.29 3.94
C LEU A 62 -4.10 -3.12 4.11
N PHE A 63 -3.59 -1.91 3.98
CA PHE A 63 -4.39 -0.69 4.07
C PHE A 63 -5.40 -0.62 2.92
N ALA A 64 -4.95 -0.78 1.67
CA ALA A 64 -5.80 -0.76 0.48
C ALA A 64 -6.80 -1.92 0.48
N PHE A 65 -6.36 -3.14 0.80
CA PHE A 65 -7.20 -4.32 0.89
C PHE A 65 -8.38 -4.15 1.84
N GLY A 66 -8.15 -3.54 3.01
CA GLY A 66 -9.23 -3.30 3.96
C GLY A 66 -10.30 -2.38 3.41
N PHE A 67 -9.94 -1.33 2.67
CA PHE A 67 -10.93 -0.46 2.02
C PHE A 67 -11.63 -1.15 0.85
N ALA A 68 -10.92 -1.90 0.04
CA ALA A 68 -11.52 -2.67 -1.06
C ALA A 68 -12.55 -3.69 -0.53
N ALA A 69 -12.22 -4.43 0.53
CA ALA A 69 -13.14 -5.37 1.16
C ALA A 69 -14.40 -4.67 1.72
N ALA A 70 -14.22 -3.53 2.40
CA ALA A 70 -15.35 -2.77 2.95
C ALA A 70 -16.27 -2.20 1.86
N LEU A 71 -15.70 -1.79 0.72
CA LEU A 71 -16.48 -1.34 -0.43
C LEU A 71 -17.25 -2.49 -1.08
N ALA A 72 -16.62 -3.66 -1.24
CA ALA A 72 -17.27 -4.86 -1.76
C ALA A 72 -18.46 -5.31 -0.87
N ASP A 73 -18.29 -5.29 0.46
CA ASP A 73 -19.37 -5.60 1.41
C ASP A 73 -20.52 -4.59 1.31
N ALA A 74 -20.21 -3.30 1.14
CA ALA A 74 -21.23 -2.27 1.00
C ALA A 74 -22.03 -2.42 -0.31
N THR A 75 -21.39 -2.83 -1.41
CA THR A 75 -22.07 -3.10 -2.69
C THR A 75 -22.94 -4.36 -2.60
N ALA A 76 -22.49 -5.42 -1.91
CA ALA A 76 -23.25 -6.64 -1.70
C ALA A 76 -24.51 -6.40 -0.85
N THR A 77 -24.42 -5.57 0.20
CA THR A 77 -25.55 -5.24 1.07
C THR A 77 -26.57 -4.34 0.38
N ASN A 78 -26.15 -3.43 -0.47
CA ASN A 78 -27.04 -2.57 -1.25
C ASN A 78 -27.67 -3.30 -2.46
N GLY A 79 -27.03 -4.36 -2.98
CA GLY A 79 -27.56 -5.18 -4.09
C GLY A 79 -28.62 -6.21 -3.68
N GLY A 80 -28.85 -6.44 -2.39
CA GLY A 80 -29.88 -7.35 -1.88
C GLY A 80 -31.31 -6.85 -1.93
N GLY A 81 -31.55 -5.62 -2.36
CA GLY A 81 -32.86 -4.99 -2.46
C GLY A 81 -33.12 -4.38 -3.83
N SER A 82 -33.84 -5.11 -4.67
CA SER A 82 -34.39 -4.67 -5.94
C SER A 82 -33.51 -4.88 -7.17
N VAL A 83 -33.84 -5.94 -7.90
CA VAL A 83 -33.54 -6.07 -9.33
C VAL A 83 -34.22 -4.92 -10.08
N MET A 84 -33.52 -3.82 -10.30
CA MET A 84 -33.79 -2.92 -11.41
C MET A 84 -32.45 -2.59 -12.09
N ARG A 85 -32.33 -3.18 -13.26
CA ARG A 85 -31.31 -3.01 -14.27
C ARG A 85 -31.23 -1.53 -14.68
N GLY A 86 -30.24 -0.85 -14.20
CA GLY A 86 -29.91 0.52 -14.61
C GLY A 86 -28.42 0.59 -14.88
N ASP A 87 -28.08 0.99 -16.10
CA ASP A 87 -26.73 1.23 -16.63
C ASP A 87 -25.81 1.92 -15.61
N GLY A 88 -24.90 1.16 -14.99
CA GLY A 88 -23.95 1.64 -14.00
C GLY A 88 -22.77 0.68 -13.76
N ASP A 89 -22.51 -0.21 -14.73
CA ASP A 89 -21.49 -1.27 -14.60
C ASP A 89 -20.03 -0.78 -14.49
N GLY A 90 -19.72 0.47 -14.81
CA GLY A 90 -18.33 0.96 -14.83
C GLY A 90 -17.66 1.09 -13.46
N ALA A 91 -18.42 1.39 -12.40
CA ALA A 91 -17.83 1.64 -11.07
C ALA A 91 -17.38 0.35 -10.35
N ASN A 92 -18.10 -0.77 -10.58
CA ASN A 92 -17.79 -2.04 -9.94
C ASN A 92 -16.61 -2.75 -10.60
N ASP A 93 -16.42 -2.56 -11.89
CA ASP A 93 -15.30 -3.16 -12.62
C ASP A 93 -13.99 -2.42 -12.31
N GLU A 94 -14.02 -1.08 -12.26
CA GLU A 94 -12.85 -0.29 -11.84
C GLU A 94 -12.40 -0.58 -10.41
N GLU A 95 -13.34 -0.88 -9.51
CA GLU A 95 -13.06 -1.20 -8.11
C GLU A 95 -12.43 -2.60 -7.96
N ARG A 96 -12.91 -3.57 -8.73
CA ARG A 96 -12.33 -4.92 -8.81
C ARG A 96 -10.94 -4.88 -9.43
N ASP A 97 -10.76 -4.09 -10.49
CA ASP A 97 -9.49 -3.93 -11.16
C ASP A 97 -8.45 -3.24 -10.26
N ALA A 98 -8.86 -2.24 -9.46
CA ALA A 98 -8.00 -1.59 -8.48
C ALA A 98 -7.55 -2.53 -7.36
N ALA A 99 -8.46 -3.37 -6.84
CA ALA A 99 -8.14 -4.38 -5.83
C ALA A 99 -7.22 -5.48 -6.40
N ALA A 100 -7.49 -5.90 -7.64
CA ALA A 100 -6.65 -6.89 -8.35
C ALA A 100 -5.26 -6.34 -8.67
N ALA A 101 -5.17 -5.07 -9.07
CA ALA A 101 -3.89 -4.39 -9.33
C ALA A 101 -3.04 -4.28 -8.05
N GLY A 102 -3.64 -3.89 -6.92
CA GLY A 102 -2.94 -3.83 -5.63
C GLY A 102 -2.42 -5.20 -5.19
N SER A 103 -3.22 -6.25 -5.37
CA SER A 103 -2.82 -7.63 -5.06
C SER A 103 -1.67 -8.12 -5.95
N GLY A 104 -1.71 -7.79 -7.25
CA GLY A 104 -0.67 -8.14 -8.21
C GLY A 104 0.66 -7.44 -7.89
N CYS A 105 0.62 -6.17 -7.54
CA CYS A 105 1.80 -5.39 -7.18
C CYS A 105 2.48 -5.93 -5.90
N ALA A 106 1.70 -6.27 -4.86
CA ALA A 106 2.25 -6.86 -3.65
C ALA A 106 2.92 -8.22 -3.91
N ALA A 107 2.34 -9.06 -4.76
CA ALA A 107 2.94 -10.34 -5.15
C ALA A 107 4.25 -10.16 -5.92
N LEU A 108 4.31 -9.18 -6.83
CA LEU A 108 5.53 -8.85 -7.58
C LEU A 108 6.62 -8.30 -6.67
N ALA A 109 6.28 -7.44 -5.70
CA ALA A 109 7.23 -6.93 -4.72
C ALA A 109 7.83 -8.05 -3.87
N PHE A 110 7.02 -9.00 -3.41
CA PHE A 110 7.48 -10.15 -2.64
C PHE A 110 8.39 -11.08 -3.45
N ALA A 111 8.05 -11.34 -4.73
CA ALA A 111 8.87 -12.12 -5.64
C ALA A 111 10.21 -11.43 -5.96
N GLY A 112 10.20 -10.09 -6.09
CA GLY A 112 11.39 -9.28 -6.29
C GLY A 112 12.41 -9.36 -5.15
N GLN A 113 11.95 -9.46 -3.90
CA GLN A 113 12.81 -9.61 -2.71
C GLN A 113 13.63 -10.90 -2.72
N SER A 114 13.05 -12.03 -3.14
CA SER A 114 13.75 -13.30 -3.19
C SER A 114 14.85 -13.32 -4.26
N ALA A 115 14.68 -12.59 -5.36
CA ALA A 115 15.69 -12.42 -6.39
C ALA A 115 16.80 -11.44 -5.97
N GLY A 116 16.47 -10.41 -5.17
CA GLY A 116 17.41 -9.41 -4.65
C GLY A 116 18.48 -10.00 -3.72
N LEU A 117 18.12 -11.02 -2.91
CA LEU A 117 19.09 -11.71 -2.05
C LEU A 117 20.22 -12.36 -2.84
N ALA A 118 19.95 -12.84 -4.04
CA ALA A 118 20.96 -13.47 -4.90
C ALA A 118 21.85 -12.44 -5.62
N SER A 119 21.35 -11.24 -5.87
CA SER A 119 22.09 -10.16 -6.55
C SER A 119 22.97 -9.32 -5.61
N ALA A 120 22.74 -9.39 -4.29
CA ALA A 120 23.44 -8.58 -3.28
C ALA A 120 24.97 -8.78 -3.22
N LEU A 121 25.50 -9.76 -3.94
CA LEU A 121 26.94 -10.04 -3.97
C LEU A 121 27.71 -9.23 -5.03
N HIS A 122 27.03 -8.44 -5.88
CA HIS A 122 27.68 -7.69 -6.98
C HIS A 122 26.93 -6.40 -7.34
N GLU A 123 26.67 -5.56 -6.35
CA GLU A 123 25.95 -4.29 -6.58
C GLU A 123 26.90 -3.19 -7.06
N PRO A 124 26.59 -2.53 -8.20
CA PRO A 124 27.28 -1.30 -8.55
C PRO A 124 27.00 -0.23 -7.50
N SER A 125 28.03 0.52 -7.09
CA SER A 125 27.87 1.63 -6.14
C SER A 125 26.87 2.66 -6.67
N ASN A 126 25.91 3.07 -5.83
CA ASN A 126 24.87 4.06 -6.13
C ASN A 126 23.86 3.67 -7.23
N ALA A 127 23.62 2.38 -7.47
CA ALA A 127 22.57 1.92 -8.37
C ALA A 127 21.63 0.97 -7.64
N LEU A 128 20.33 1.21 -7.76
CA LEU A 128 19.32 0.28 -7.26
C LEU A 128 19.19 -0.90 -8.22
N SER A 129 19.11 -2.11 -7.67
CA SER A 129 18.86 -3.33 -8.44
C SER A 129 17.44 -3.33 -9.04
N VAL A 130 17.23 -4.15 -10.08
CA VAL A 130 15.91 -4.32 -10.69
C VAL A 130 14.85 -4.77 -9.67
N PRO A 131 15.12 -5.70 -8.72
CA PRO A 131 14.18 -6.04 -7.67
C PRO A 131 13.78 -4.85 -6.79
N THR A 132 14.73 -4.03 -6.37
CA THR A 132 14.46 -2.83 -5.56
C THR A 132 13.64 -1.81 -6.34
N TRP A 133 13.92 -1.62 -7.63
CA TRP A 133 13.08 -0.80 -8.50
C TRP A 133 11.64 -1.33 -8.61
N ALA A 134 11.47 -2.65 -8.72
CA ALA A 134 10.14 -3.26 -8.76
C ALA A 134 9.36 -3.00 -7.47
N VAL A 135 10.01 -3.13 -6.30
CA VAL A 135 9.41 -2.82 -5.00
C VAL A 135 9.01 -1.34 -4.93
N HIS A 136 9.88 -0.44 -5.37
CA HIS A 136 9.61 0.99 -5.35
C HIS A 136 8.40 1.37 -6.21
N VAL A 137 8.35 0.89 -7.46
CA VAL A 137 7.20 1.12 -8.37
C VAL A 137 5.92 0.51 -7.81
N SER A 138 5.99 -0.70 -7.21
CA SER A 138 4.85 -1.31 -6.52
C SER A 138 4.32 -0.45 -5.40
N SER A 139 5.20 0.05 -4.53
CA SER A 139 4.84 0.87 -3.38
C SER A 139 4.10 2.15 -3.80
N VAL A 140 4.61 2.85 -4.83
CA VAL A 140 3.96 4.04 -5.40
C VAL A 140 2.58 3.71 -5.99
N THR A 141 2.49 2.60 -6.72
CA THR A 141 1.23 2.15 -7.32
C THR A 141 0.19 1.80 -6.26
N GLU A 142 0.57 1.01 -5.25
CA GLU A 142 -0.29 0.64 -4.14
C GLU A 142 -0.79 1.85 -3.36
N TRP A 143 0.08 2.82 -3.14
CA TRP A 143 -0.29 4.06 -2.46
C TRP A 143 -1.31 4.87 -3.26
N SER A 144 -1.15 4.95 -4.57
CA SER A 144 -2.10 5.61 -5.49
C SER A 144 -3.47 4.92 -5.46
N VAL A 145 -3.48 3.57 -5.49
CA VAL A 145 -4.70 2.77 -5.36
C VAL A 145 -5.36 3.01 -4.00
N ALA A 146 -4.59 2.99 -2.92
CA ALA A 146 -5.09 3.25 -1.57
C ALA A 146 -5.75 4.63 -1.46
N MET A 147 -5.14 5.67 -2.02
CA MET A 147 -5.73 7.02 -2.06
C MET A 147 -7.09 7.02 -2.75
N ARG A 148 -7.19 6.36 -3.91
CA ARG A 148 -8.45 6.24 -4.63
C ARG A 148 -9.52 5.51 -3.81
N LEU A 149 -9.19 4.37 -3.21
CA LEU A 149 -10.11 3.59 -2.39
C LEU A 149 -10.62 4.38 -1.18
N VAL A 150 -9.74 5.12 -0.50
CA VAL A 150 -10.11 6.04 0.59
C VAL A 150 -11.07 7.12 0.11
N TRP A 151 -10.83 7.67 -1.09
CA TRP A 151 -11.73 8.66 -1.69
C TRP A 151 -13.13 8.09 -1.94
N VAL A 152 -13.23 6.91 -2.55
CA VAL A 152 -14.50 6.23 -2.83
C VAL A 152 -15.21 5.87 -1.53
N TYR A 153 -14.48 5.37 -0.54
CA TYR A 153 -15.01 5.02 0.78
C TYR A 153 -15.65 6.21 1.51
N ALA A 154 -15.18 7.43 1.27
CA ALA A 154 -15.79 8.64 1.80
C ALA A 154 -17.25 8.79 1.37
N GLY A 155 -17.58 8.39 0.14
CA GLY A 155 -18.94 8.40 -0.36
C GLY A 155 -19.83 7.35 0.32
N VAL A 156 -19.31 6.14 0.47
CA VAL A 156 -20.05 5.01 1.06
C VAL A 156 -20.25 5.18 2.57
N SER A 157 -19.24 5.62 3.29
CA SER A 157 -19.29 5.83 4.75
C SER A 157 -20.06 7.10 5.15
N GLY A 158 -20.33 8.00 4.21
CA GLY A 158 -20.93 9.31 4.48
C GLY A 158 -20.03 10.28 5.27
N ASN A 159 -18.76 9.92 5.47
CA ASN A 159 -17.81 10.73 6.25
C ASN A 159 -16.81 11.45 5.35
N GLY A 160 -17.02 12.75 5.13
CA GLY A 160 -16.14 13.59 4.31
C GLY A 160 -14.68 13.68 4.79
N GLY A 161 -14.41 13.32 6.05
CA GLY A 161 -13.05 13.29 6.61
C GLY A 161 -12.11 12.34 5.85
N TRP A 162 -12.65 11.31 5.22
CA TRP A 162 -11.88 10.38 4.37
C TRP A 162 -11.34 11.03 3.10
N ARG A 163 -12.07 11.99 2.50
CA ARG A 163 -11.56 12.76 1.36
C ARG A 163 -10.36 13.62 1.76
N ASN A 164 -10.42 14.24 2.94
CA ASN A 164 -9.29 15.01 3.45
C ASN A 164 -8.07 14.12 3.70
N LEU A 165 -8.28 12.89 4.20
CA LEU A 165 -7.19 11.92 4.35
C LEU A 165 -6.59 11.54 3.00
N SER A 166 -7.41 11.25 1.98
CA SER A 166 -6.91 10.94 0.64
C SER A 166 -6.04 12.07 0.09
N PHE A 167 -6.44 13.32 0.22
CA PHE A 167 -5.59 14.47 -0.16
C PHE A 167 -4.31 14.56 0.67
N ALA A 168 -4.39 14.31 1.98
CA ALA A 168 -3.23 14.34 2.86
C ALA A 168 -2.21 13.23 2.56
N MET A 169 -2.62 12.18 1.86
CA MET A 169 -1.73 11.10 1.41
C MET A 169 -0.90 11.49 0.17
N ALA A 170 -1.33 12.48 -0.63
CA ALA A 170 -0.67 12.86 -1.88
C ALA A 170 0.80 13.29 -1.74
N PRO A 171 1.25 14.01 -0.68
CA PRO A 171 2.65 14.37 -0.53
C PRO A 171 3.61 13.19 -0.31
N PHE A 172 3.10 11.98 -0.10
CA PHE A 172 3.89 10.76 0.12
C PHE A 172 4.04 9.91 -1.17
N LEU A 173 3.56 10.39 -2.31
CA LEU A 173 3.83 9.86 -3.63
C LEU A 173 5.17 10.38 -4.13
#